data_914d6e0350239fdb9265ae876d8c6207
#
_entry.id   914d6e0350239fdb9265ae876d8c6207
#
_cell.length_a   1.000
_cell.length_b   1.000
_cell.length_c   1.000
_cell.angle_alpha   90.00
_cell.angle_beta   90.00
_cell.angle_gamma   90.00
#
_symmetry.space_group_name_H-M   'P 1'
#
loop_
_entity.id
_entity.type
_entity.pdbx_description
1 polymer ?
#
loop_
_entity_poly.entity_id
_entity_poly.type
_entity_poly.pdbx_seq_one_letter_code
_entity_poly.pdbx_strand_id
1 'polypeptide(L)'
;MASSFPFISIELTSDSGIIYGINRHNNSLILFDRFSLQNANSVVFATSGAGKSYAIKLEVLRSLMMGAEVIIIDPENEYKHLSDAVGGTYINISLASENKINPFDLPRSVYGESKAEDIIRSGVITIKGLVRLMLGELTHAEDSIVDRALLETYAKKDITAEADLLKIEAPVMQDLEDILSGLEGGADLALRLRKYTQGTFAGLFNSPTNVKMDNQLVCFSVRDLEDELRPIAIYNIVNYIWNVVRSELKKRILVIDEAWWLMQHEDSAKFIYALVKRCRKYYLGVTTITQDVNDFLTSPYGQAIVNNSALQLLLKQSPAAIELVQKTFVLTQGEKYLLLECGVGEGIFFAGSKHVAIKVVASYTEDQLITSDPRQLLEIEQEKKEFASNMLSGEESEEEAPLEAGN
;
A
#
# COMPACT_ATOMS: atom_id res chain seq x y z
N MET A 1 12.88 48.12 -6.47
CA MET A 1 11.87 47.17 -5.95
C MET A 1 12.35 45.79 -6.27
N ALA A 2 12.96 45.09 -5.31
CA ALA A 2 13.30 43.68 -5.48
C ALA A 2 11.98 42.91 -5.33
N SER A 3 11.46 42.36 -6.42
CA SER A 3 10.36 41.44 -6.38
C SER A 3 10.86 40.16 -5.65
N SER A 4 10.42 39.96 -4.43
CA SER A 4 10.56 38.71 -3.73
C SER A 4 9.74 37.65 -4.46
N PHE A 5 10.34 36.97 -5.43
CA PHE A 5 9.77 35.72 -5.93
C PHE A 5 9.74 34.74 -4.77
N PRO A 6 8.61 34.08 -4.51
CA PRO A 6 8.60 32.97 -3.59
C PRO A 6 9.64 31.94 -4.08
N PHE A 7 10.51 31.51 -3.17
CA PHE A 7 11.63 30.64 -3.49
C PHE A 7 11.14 29.27 -3.93
N ILE A 8 10.80 29.13 -5.20
CA ILE A 8 10.76 27.84 -5.87
C ILE A 8 12.22 27.42 -5.99
N SER A 9 12.61 26.33 -5.34
CA SER A 9 13.96 25.81 -5.48
C SER A 9 14.22 25.57 -6.97
N ILE A 10 15.19 26.25 -7.52
CA ILE A 10 15.51 26.18 -8.96
C ILE A 10 15.98 24.78 -9.33
N GLU A 11 16.53 24.03 -8.36
CA GLU A 11 17.06 22.68 -8.56
C GLU A 11 16.70 21.75 -7.39
N LEU A 12 16.27 20.54 -7.73
CA LEU A 12 15.97 19.47 -6.81
C LEU A 12 16.71 18.23 -7.27
N THR A 13 18.05 18.33 -7.25
CA THR A 13 18.97 17.32 -7.73
C THR A 13 19.90 16.92 -6.59
N SER A 14 20.10 15.62 -6.40
CA SER A 14 21.02 15.01 -5.45
C SER A 14 21.99 14.10 -6.21
N ASP A 15 23.09 13.70 -5.56
CA ASP A 15 24.10 12.81 -6.13
C ASP A 15 23.63 11.35 -6.18
N SER A 16 22.52 11.02 -5.53
CA SER A 16 21.99 9.65 -5.45
C SER A 16 20.47 9.64 -5.39
N GLY A 17 19.86 8.53 -5.76
CA GLY A 17 18.42 8.29 -5.71
C GLY A 17 17.82 7.94 -7.06
N ILE A 18 16.54 8.20 -7.23
CA ILE A 18 15.80 7.96 -8.47
C ILE A 18 15.42 9.25 -9.17
N ILE A 19 15.20 9.19 -10.47
CA ILE A 19 14.65 10.29 -11.25
C ILE A 19 13.14 10.31 -11.08
N TYR A 20 12.58 11.41 -10.53
CA TYR A 20 11.14 11.61 -10.44
C TYR A 20 10.56 12.24 -11.71
N GLY A 21 11.34 13.04 -12.41
CA GLY A 21 10.91 13.71 -13.63
C GLY A 21 11.85 14.86 -14.03
N ILE A 22 11.30 15.79 -14.79
CA ILE A 22 11.97 17.00 -15.27
C ILE A 22 11.29 18.22 -14.68
N ASN A 23 12.11 19.18 -14.23
CA ASN A 23 11.64 20.49 -13.80
C ASN A 23 11.14 21.29 -15.01
N ARG A 24 9.89 21.71 -15.00
CA ARG A 24 9.23 22.43 -16.12
C ARG A 24 9.81 23.84 -16.37
N HIS A 25 10.50 24.42 -15.40
CA HIS A 25 11.03 25.79 -15.55
C HIS A 25 12.39 25.83 -16.22
N ASN A 26 13.27 24.87 -15.92
CA ASN A 26 14.67 24.89 -16.39
C ASN A 26 15.14 23.60 -17.05
N ASN A 27 14.25 22.62 -17.21
CA ASN A 27 14.53 21.28 -17.78
C ASN A 27 15.60 20.49 -17.03
N SER A 28 15.94 20.84 -15.77
CA SER A 28 16.83 20.03 -14.93
C SER A 28 16.14 18.75 -14.48
N LEU A 29 16.94 17.72 -14.21
CA LEU A 29 16.43 16.47 -13.66
C LEU A 29 16.02 16.67 -12.21
N ILE A 30 14.88 16.08 -11.80
CA ILE A 30 14.47 15.94 -10.42
C ILE A 30 14.93 14.56 -9.96
N LEU A 31 16.04 14.52 -9.24
CA LEU A 31 16.71 13.28 -8.79
C LEU A 31 17.06 13.39 -7.32
N PHE A 32 16.61 12.42 -6.51
CA PHE A 32 17.02 12.30 -5.10
C PHE A 32 16.59 10.98 -4.48
N ASP A 33 17.16 10.64 -3.31
CA ASP A 33 16.74 9.49 -2.50
C ASP A 33 15.72 9.94 -1.45
N ARG A 34 14.49 9.44 -1.52
CA ARG A 34 13.44 9.73 -0.54
C ARG A 34 13.82 9.37 0.90
N PHE A 35 14.70 8.39 1.08
CA PHE A 35 15.18 7.95 2.39
C PHE A 35 16.24 8.88 2.99
N SER A 36 16.73 9.86 2.23
CA SER A 36 17.61 10.93 2.74
C SER A 36 16.84 12.06 3.45
N LEU A 37 15.51 12.09 3.29
CA LEU A 37 14.65 13.10 3.92
C LEU A 37 14.36 12.78 5.39
N GLN A 38 13.70 13.71 6.11
CA GLN A 38 13.31 13.53 7.51
C GLN A 38 12.47 12.27 7.74
N ASN A 39 11.63 11.93 6.77
CA ASN A 39 10.91 10.67 6.62
C ASN A 39 10.78 10.35 5.14
N ALA A 40 10.54 9.08 4.82
CA ALA A 40 10.39 8.62 3.45
C ALA A 40 8.90 8.54 3.02
N ASN A 41 7.98 9.16 3.74
CA ASN A 41 6.56 9.10 3.42
C ASN A 41 6.22 10.06 2.27
N SER A 42 5.23 9.67 1.49
CA SER A 42 4.73 10.43 0.35
C SER A 42 3.20 10.50 0.35
N VAL A 43 2.65 11.61 -0.12
CA VAL A 43 1.24 11.74 -0.49
C VAL A 43 1.12 12.13 -1.95
N VAL A 44 0.14 11.55 -2.64
CA VAL A 44 -0.10 11.82 -4.06
C VAL A 44 -1.58 12.17 -4.26
N PHE A 45 -1.83 13.37 -4.73
CA PHE A 45 -3.17 13.86 -5.03
C PHE A 45 -3.31 14.17 -6.51
N ALA A 46 -4.34 13.60 -7.15
CA ALA A 46 -4.57 13.76 -8.58
C ALA A 46 -6.04 13.50 -8.92
N THR A 47 -6.58 14.19 -9.90
CA THR A 47 -7.84 13.79 -10.52
C THR A 47 -7.66 12.53 -11.36
N SER A 48 -8.77 11.83 -11.67
CA SER A 48 -8.74 10.70 -12.59
C SER A 48 -8.13 11.12 -13.94
N GLY A 49 -7.28 10.27 -14.53
CA GLY A 49 -6.62 10.54 -15.80
C GLY A 49 -5.47 11.55 -15.74
N ALA A 50 -5.09 12.07 -14.56
CA ALA A 50 -3.97 13.01 -14.40
C ALA A 50 -2.57 12.35 -14.47
N GLY A 51 -2.48 11.03 -14.63
CA GLY A 51 -1.22 10.30 -14.69
C GLY A 51 -0.70 9.80 -13.33
N LYS A 52 -1.57 9.72 -12.31
CA LYS A 52 -1.27 9.24 -10.95
C LYS A 52 -0.56 7.88 -10.97
N SER A 53 -1.24 6.88 -11.48
CA SER A 53 -0.74 5.49 -11.50
C SER A 53 0.53 5.35 -12.33
N TYR A 54 0.62 6.11 -13.42
CA TYR A 54 1.83 6.17 -14.26
C TYR A 54 3.05 6.68 -13.47
N ALA A 55 2.89 7.81 -12.77
CA ALA A 55 3.96 8.40 -11.96
C ALA A 55 4.44 7.45 -10.85
N ILE A 56 3.48 6.78 -10.16
CA ILE A 56 3.80 5.87 -9.07
C ILE A 56 4.42 4.57 -9.57
N LYS A 57 3.91 3.97 -10.67
CA LYS A 57 4.53 2.79 -11.26
C LYS A 57 5.97 3.06 -11.68
N LEU A 58 6.24 4.25 -12.22
CA LEU A 58 7.59 4.67 -12.57
C LEU A 58 8.49 4.81 -11.33
N GLU A 59 7.98 5.42 -10.25
CA GLU A 59 8.70 5.50 -8.97
C GLU A 59 8.98 4.10 -8.40
N VAL A 60 8.00 3.19 -8.45
CA VAL A 60 8.13 1.79 -8.02
C VAL A 60 9.23 1.10 -8.82
N LEU A 61 9.16 1.12 -10.16
CA LEU A 61 10.14 0.48 -11.04
C LEU A 61 11.57 0.97 -10.75
N ARG A 62 11.76 2.28 -10.65
CA ARG A 62 13.07 2.89 -10.36
C ARG A 62 13.56 2.58 -8.94
N SER A 63 12.64 2.48 -7.97
CA SER A 63 12.99 2.11 -6.59
C SER A 63 13.44 0.64 -6.48
N LEU A 64 12.79 -0.27 -7.22
CA LEU A 64 13.21 -1.67 -7.34
C LEU A 64 14.63 -1.79 -7.92
N MET A 65 14.93 -1.02 -8.97
CA MET A 65 16.29 -0.97 -9.57
C MET A 65 17.35 -0.49 -8.58
N MET A 66 16.97 0.34 -7.60
CA MET A 66 17.86 0.81 -6.52
C MET A 66 17.88 -0.12 -5.30
N GLY A 67 17.27 -1.30 -5.39
CA GLY A 67 17.30 -2.34 -4.35
C GLY A 67 16.32 -2.12 -3.21
N ALA A 68 15.31 -1.25 -3.34
CA ALA A 68 14.24 -1.16 -2.37
C ALA A 68 13.24 -2.30 -2.57
N GLU A 69 12.70 -2.85 -1.48
CA GLU A 69 11.52 -3.72 -1.54
C GLU A 69 10.25 -2.85 -1.62
N VAL A 70 9.32 -3.19 -2.49
CA VAL A 70 8.07 -2.45 -2.66
C VAL A 70 6.87 -3.34 -2.44
N ILE A 71 5.95 -2.84 -1.63
CA ILE A 71 4.69 -3.51 -1.30
C ILE A 71 3.56 -2.59 -1.76
N ILE A 72 2.59 -3.13 -2.50
CA ILE A 72 1.50 -2.34 -3.05
C ILE A 72 0.16 -2.92 -2.59
N ILE A 73 -0.75 -2.07 -2.16
CA ILE A 73 -2.16 -2.37 -1.99
C ILE A 73 -2.90 -1.76 -3.17
N ASP A 74 -3.47 -2.63 -4.01
CA ASP A 74 -4.04 -2.33 -5.32
C ASP A 74 -5.54 -2.66 -5.35
N PRO A 75 -6.43 -1.70 -5.06
CA PRO A 75 -7.86 -1.93 -5.11
C PRO A 75 -8.47 -1.96 -6.52
N GLU A 76 -7.74 -1.46 -7.54
CA GLU A 76 -8.26 -1.31 -8.90
C GLU A 76 -7.57 -2.21 -9.94
N ASN A 77 -6.64 -3.08 -9.51
CA ASN A 77 -5.86 -3.98 -10.38
C ASN A 77 -5.02 -3.23 -11.43
N GLU A 78 -4.47 -2.09 -11.05
CA GLU A 78 -3.65 -1.27 -11.94
C GLU A 78 -2.18 -1.73 -12.02
N TYR A 79 -1.69 -2.44 -10.98
CA TYR A 79 -0.26 -2.79 -10.86
C TYR A 79 0.07 -4.21 -11.32
N LYS A 80 -0.92 -4.99 -11.78
CA LYS A 80 -0.71 -6.37 -12.20
C LYS A 80 0.31 -6.50 -13.33
N HIS A 81 0.15 -5.67 -14.39
CA HIS A 81 1.07 -5.69 -15.53
C HIS A 81 2.52 -5.40 -15.11
N LEU A 82 2.74 -4.37 -14.27
CA LEU A 82 4.06 -4.08 -13.72
C LEU A 82 4.60 -5.25 -12.90
N SER A 83 3.78 -5.83 -12.01
CA SER A 83 4.19 -6.98 -11.18
C SER A 83 4.63 -8.16 -12.05
N ASP A 84 3.84 -8.52 -13.05
CA ASP A 84 4.16 -9.62 -13.98
C ASP A 84 5.44 -9.32 -14.79
N ALA A 85 5.62 -8.07 -15.21
CA ALA A 85 6.77 -7.66 -16.02
C ALA A 85 8.11 -7.69 -15.28
N VAL A 86 8.11 -7.41 -13.97
CA VAL A 86 9.32 -7.42 -13.14
C VAL A 86 9.52 -8.72 -12.35
N GLY A 87 8.68 -9.73 -12.56
CA GLY A 87 8.72 -11.00 -11.82
C GLY A 87 8.30 -10.84 -10.35
N GLY A 88 7.42 -9.90 -10.05
CA GLY A 88 6.85 -9.67 -8.72
C GLY A 88 5.85 -10.74 -8.31
N THR A 89 5.42 -10.70 -7.05
CA THR A 89 4.35 -11.56 -6.53
C THR A 89 3.03 -10.77 -6.50
N TYR A 90 2.02 -11.28 -7.20
CA TYR A 90 0.68 -10.70 -7.22
C TYR A 90 -0.29 -11.60 -6.43
N ILE A 91 -0.79 -11.09 -5.30
CA ILE A 91 -1.64 -11.81 -4.34
C ILE A 91 -3.05 -11.25 -4.45
N ASN A 92 -3.96 -12.03 -5.04
CA ASN A 92 -5.37 -11.67 -5.05
C ASN A 92 -6.04 -12.09 -3.74
N ILE A 93 -6.64 -11.14 -3.03
CA ILE A 93 -7.42 -11.36 -1.81
C ILE A 93 -8.89 -11.21 -2.18
N SER A 94 -9.63 -12.32 -2.13
CA SER A 94 -11.06 -12.37 -2.41
C SER A 94 -11.71 -13.51 -1.61
N LEU A 95 -13.04 -13.55 -1.60
CA LEU A 95 -13.79 -14.63 -0.94
C LEU A 95 -13.46 -16.01 -1.52
N ALA A 96 -13.25 -16.09 -2.83
CA ALA A 96 -12.94 -17.32 -3.55
C ALA A 96 -11.43 -17.63 -3.63
N SER A 97 -10.57 -16.70 -3.24
CA SER A 97 -9.11 -16.88 -3.30
C SER A 97 -8.62 -17.89 -2.27
N GLU A 98 -7.58 -18.64 -2.64
CA GLU A 98 -6.85 -19.51 -1.70
C GLU A 98 -5.91 -18.71 -0.77
N ASN A 99 -5.59 -17.47 -1.13
CA ASN A 99 -4.71 -16.62 -0.32
C ASN A 99 -5.41 -16.15 0.95
N LYS A 100 -4.80 -16.40 2.11
CA LYS A 100 -5.35 -16.11 3.43
C LYS A 100 -4.35 -15.33 4.28
N ILE A 101 -4.87 -14.39 5.05
CA ILE A 101 -4.11 -13.60 6.03
C ILE A 101 -4.85 -13.67 7.36
N ASN A 102 -4.22 -14.29 8.35
CA ASN A 102 -4.76 -14.42 9.69
C ASN A 102 -4.61 -13.08 10.45
N PRO A 103 -5.71 -12.48 10.93
CA PRO A 103 -5.63 -11.24 11.71
C PRO A 103 -4.85 -11.38 13.02
N PHE A 104 -4.78 -12.58 13.58
CA PHE A 104 -4.15 -12.86 14.86
C PHE A 104 -2.63 -13.08 14.78
N ASP A 105 -2.04 -13.05 13.58
CA ASP A 105 -0.61 -13.19 13.44
C ASP A 105 0.13 -12.08 14.20
N LEU A 106 1.10 -12.49 15.00
CA LEU A 106 2.02 -11.59 15.69
C LEU A 106 3.38 -11.57 14.99
N PRO A 107 4.14 -10.47 15.07
CA PRO A 107 5.51 -10.47 14.57
C PRO A 107 6.35 -11.47 15.35
N ARG A 108 7.07 -12.34 14.64
CA ARG A 108 7.93 -13.38 15.24
C ARG A 108 9.11 -12.79 16.03
N SER A 109 9.57 -11.64 15.60
CA SER A 109 10.59 -10.83 16.28
C SER A 109 10.29 -9.37 16.00
N VAL A 110 10.73 -8.48 16.87
CA VAL A 110 10.66 -7.02 16.62
C VAL A 110 12.07 -6.48 16.75
N TYR A 111 12.51 -5.72 15.75
CA TYR A 111 13.81 -5.06 15.79
C TYR A 111 13.88 -4.12 17.01
N GLY A 112 14.81 -4.38 17.93
CA GLY A 112 15.01 -3.57 19.13
C GLY A 112 14.25 -4.06 20.38
N GLU A 113 14.35 -5.34 20.72
CA GLU A 113 13.97 -5.93 22.03
C GLU A 113 12.61 -5.50 22.59
N SER A 114 11.53 -5.85 21.93
CA SER A 114 10.19 -5.76 22.53
C SER A 114 9.88 -7.03 23.32
N LYS A 115 9.39 -6.87 24.55
CA LYS A 115 8.91 -8.01 25.36
C LYS A 115 7.70 -8.64 24.69
N ALA A 116 7.51 -9.95 24.84
CA ALA A 116 6.35 -10.66 24.32
C ALA A 116 5.03 -10.01 24.77
N GLU A 117 4.96 -9.53 26.00
CA GLU A 117 3.81 -8.80 26.55
C GLU A 117 3.44 -7.55 25.71
N ASP A 118 4.44 -6.75 25.29
CA ASP A 118 4.21 -5.54 24.49
C ASP A 118 3.74 -5.89 23.08
N ILE A 119 4.25 -6.99 22.52
CA ILE A 119 3.83 -7.51 21.22
C ILE A 119 2.37 -7.97 21.26
N ILE A 120 2.00 -8.76 22.27
CA ILE A 120 0.63 -9.25 22.47
C ILE A 120 -0.32 -8.06 22.69
N ARG A 121 0.03 -7.11 23.57
CA ARG A 121 -0.78 -5.91 23.81
C ARG A 121 -1.00 -5.09 22.54
N SER A 122 0.05 -4.92 21.74
CA SER A 122 -0.06 -4.24 20.43
C SER A 122 -0.96 -5.02 19.46
N GLY A 123 -0.86 -6.35 19.43
CA GLY A 123 -1.73 -7.23 18.66
C GLY A 123 -3.20 -7.08 19.06
N VAL A 124 -3.50 -7.18 20.36
CA VAL A 124 -4.86 -7.00 20.91
C VAL A 124 -5.46 -5.65 20.49
N ILE A 125 -4.71 -4.55 20.63
CA ILE A 125 -5.17 -3.22 20.21
C ILE A 125 -5.50 -3.19 18.72
N THR A 126 -4.65 -3.80 17.89
CA THR A 126 -4.85 -3.81 16.43
C THR A 126 -6.06 -4.66 16.05
N ILE A 127 -6.20 -5.87 16.61
CA ILE A 127 -7.34 -6.75 16.31
C ILE A 127 -8.65 -6.13 16.84
N LYS A 128 -8.62 -5.45 17.97
CA LYS A 128 -9.79 -4.72 18.48
C LYS A 128 -10.28 -3.66 17.48
N GLY A 129 -9.37 -2.93 16.84
CA GLY A 129 -9.72 -2.03 15.74
C GLY A 129 -10.35 -2.75 14.54
N LEU A 130 -9.82 -3.93 14.17
CA LEU A 130 -10.41 -4.76 13.13
C LEU A 130 -11.82 -5.25 13.51
N VAL A 131 -12.01 -5.71 14.73
CA VAL A 131 -13.32 -6.17 15.24
C VAL A 131 -14.35 -5.03 15.22
N ARG A 132 -13.96 -3.79 15.54
CA ARG A 132 -14.82 -2.62 15.40
C ARG A 132 -15.20 -2.34 13.95
N LEU A 133 -14.28 -2.50 13.01
CA LEU A 133 -14.61 -2.39 11.58
C LEU A 133 -15.60 -3.49 11.14
N MET A 134 -15.48 -4.70 11.70
CA MET A 134 -16.35 -5.83 11.38
C MET A 134 -17.74 -5.71 12.01
N LEU A 135 -17.83 -5.26 13.26
CA LEU A 135 -19.06 -5.25 14.04
C LEU A 135 -19.75 -3.86 14.09
N GLY A 136 -19.05 -2.80 13.66
CA GLY A 136 -19.48 -1.42 13.82
C GLY A 136 -19.16 -0.88 15.21
N GLU A 137 -19.80 0.25 15.58
CA GLU A 137 -19.59 0.89 16.89
C GLU A 137 -19.94 -0.05 18.04
N LEU A 138 -19.05 -0.11 19.02
CA LEU A 138 -19.23 -0.89 20.25
C LEU A 138 -19.53 0.06 21.41
N THR A 139 -20.42 -0.34 22.28
CA THR A 139 -20.61 0.31 23.59
C THR A 139 -19.36 0.10 24.46
N HIS A 140 -19.19 0.91 25.49
CA HIS A 140 -18.08 0.74 26.44
C HIS A 140 -18.04 -0.64 27.11
N ALA A 141 -19.22 -1.24 27.36
CA ALA A 141 -19.30 -2.59 27.91
C ALA A 141 -18.84 -3.64 26.91
N GLU A 142 -19.33 -3.58 25.66
CA GLU A 142 -18.91 -4.48 24.58
C GLU A 142 -17.42 -4.36 24.28
N ASP A 143 -16.86 -3.13 24.26
CA ASP A 143 -15.44 -2.88 24.05
C ASP A 143 -14.57 -3.55 25.12
N SER A 144 -15.02 -3.55 26.37
CA SER A 144 -14.37 -4.22 27.50
C SER A 144 -14.43 -5.75 27.37
N ILE A 145 -15.59 -6.28 26.91
CA ILE A 145 -15.77 -7.72 26.66
C ILE A 145 -14.85 -8.18 25.51
N VAL A 146 -14.78 -7.43 24.43
CA VAL A 146 -13.88 -7.72 23.29
C VAL A 146 -12.41 -7.70 23.73
N ASP A 147 -11.98 -6.72 24.51
CA ASP A 147 -10.62 -6.61 25.03
C ASP A 147 -10.23 -7.85 25.83
N ARG A 148 -11.11 -8.26 26.77
CA ARG A 148 -10.94 -9.48 27.55
C ARG A 148 -10.94 -10.73 26.69
N ALA A 149 -11.88 -10.86 25.75
CA ALA A 149 -11.97 -12.00 24.86
C ALA A 149 -10.71 -12.18 24.01
N LEU A 150 -10.13 -11.08 23.49
CA LEU A 150 -8.89 -11.13 22.70
C LEU A 150 -7.70 -11.64 23.52
N LEU A 151 -7.57 -11.20 24.78
CA LEU A 151 -6.50 -11.69 25.66
C LEU A 151 -6.70 -13.19 25.96
N GLU A 152 -7.92 -13.63 26.25
CA GLU A 152 -8.24 -15.04 26.50
C GLU A 152 -8.05 -15.89 25.22
N THR A 153 -8.32 -15.33 24.04
CA THR A 153 -8.09 -16.01 22.74
C THR A 153 -6.61 -16.33 22.53
N TYR A 154 -5.72 -15.37 22.80
CA TYR A 154 -4.26 -15.61 22.76
C TYR A 154 -3.82 -16.61 23.85
N ALA A 155 -4.33 -16.47 25.07
CA ALA A 155 -3.98 -17.36 26.17
C ALA A 155 -4.43 -18.82 25.93
N LYS A 156 -5.56 -19.05 25.23
CA LYS A 156 -6.03 -20.39 24.82
C LYS A 156 -5.00 -21.15 23.94
N LYS A 157 -4.13 -20.39 23.24
CA LYS A 157 -3.04 -20.93 22.42
C LYS A 157 -1.65 -20.82 23.10
N ASP A 158 -1.62 -20.70 24.42
CA ASP A 158 -0.40 -20.54 25.21
C ASP A 158 0.46 -19.30 24.83
N ILE A 159 -0.15 -18.32 24.16
CA ILE A 159 0.50 -17.05 23.82
C ILE A 159 0.36 -16.10 25.01
N THR A 160 1.38 -16.14 25.88
CA THR A 160 1.45 -15.34 27.12
C THR A 160 2.74 -14.51 27.16
N ALA A 161 2.90 -13.69 28.19
CA ALA A 161 4.07 -12.84 28.35
C ALA A 161 5.43 -13.61 28.39
N GLU A 162 5.41 -14.89 28.72
CA GLU A 162 6.58 -15.77 28.80
C GLU A 162 6.74 -16.67 27.58
N ALA A 163 5.84 -16.56 26.59
CA ALA A 163 5.78 -17.45 25.44
C ALA A 163 6.92 -17.23 24.45
N ASP A 164 7.43 -18.31 23.86
CA ASP A 164 8.29 -18.26 22.68
C ASP A 164 7.42 -18.11 21.42
N LEU A 165 7.18 -16.86 21.01
CA LEU A 165 6.32 -16.52 19.85
C LEU A 165 6.75 -17.17 18.53
N LEU A 166 7.97 -17.72 18.45
CA LEU A 166 8.48 -18.39 17.24
C LEU A 166 7.87 -19.78 17.01
N LYS A 167 7.32 -20.41 18.06
CA LYS A 167 6.92 -21.83 18.04
C LYS A 167 5.41 -22.04 18.12
N ILE A 168 4.64 -21.00 18.28
CA ILE A 168 3.21 -21.08 18.58
C ILE A 168 2.39 -20.72 17.34
N GLU A 169 1.36 -21.51 17.05
CA GLU A 169 0.38 -21.17 16.02
C GLU A 169 -0.57 -20.10 16.55
N ALA A 170 -0.77 -19.03 15.77
CA ALA A 170 -1.70 -17.99 16.10
C ALA A 170 -3.16 -18.53 16.12
N PRO A 171 -4.02 -18.06 17.03
CA PRO A 171 -5.44 -18.38 16.98
C PRO A 171 -6.07 -17.86 15.69
N VAL A 172 -7.27 -18.32 15.36
CA VAL A 172 -8.06 -17.85 14.22
C VAL A 172 -9.34 -17.16 14.71
N MET A 173 -10.08 -16.55 13.80
CA MET A 173 -11.28 -15.78 14.16
C MET A 173 -12.35 -16.64 14.86
N GLN A 174 -12.45 -17.94 14.55
CA GLN A 174 -13.32 -18.88 15.25
C GLN A 174 -12.96 -19.03 16.73
N ASP A 175 -11.67 -19.01 17.08
CA ASP A 175 -11.25 -19.07 18.50
C ASP A 175 -11.79 -17.87 19.29
N LEU A 176 -11.84 -16.67 18.67
CA LEU A 176 -12.44 -15.48 19.29
C LEU A 176 -13.96 -15.62 19.43
N GLU A 177 -14.68 -16.13 18.42
CA GLU A 177 -16.12 -16.39 18.51
C GLU A 177 -16.44 -17.34 19.65
N ASP A 178 -15.67 -18.43 19.78
CA ASP A 178 -15.84 -19.43 20.84
C ASP A 178 -15.68 -18.81 22.23
N ILE A 179 -14.65 -17.99 22.44
CA ILE A 179 -14.40 -17.29 23.70
C ILE A 179 -15.54 -16.30 23.99
N LEU A 180 -15.93 -15.47 23.01
CA LEU A 180 -17.04 -14.52 23.18
C LEU A 180 -18.34 -15.22 23.56
N SER A 181 -18.62 -16.38 22.96
CA SER A 181 -19.82 -17.18 23.26
C SER A 181 -19.84 -17.67 24.71
N GLY A 182 -18.70 -17.87 25.34
CA GLY A 182 -18.57 -18.30 26.74
C GLY A 182 -18.56 -17.16 27.78
N LEU A 183 -18.36 -15.91 27.32
CA LEU A 183 -18.29 -14.76 28.22
C LEU A 183 -19.66 -14.16 28.49
N GLU A 184 -19.88 -13.73 29.74
CA GLU A 184 -21.10 -12.99 30.12
C GLU A 184 -21.21 -11.69 29.31
N GLY A 185 -22.33 -11.50 28.61
CA GLY A 185 -22.58 -10.37 27.71
C GLY A 185 -21.90 -10.50 26.32
N GLY A 186 -21.17 -11.59 26.04
CA GLY A 186 -20.47 -11.79 24.76
C GLY A 186 -21.30 -12.46 23.67
N ALA A 187 -22.45 -13.06 23.99
CA ALA A 187 -23.24 -13.87 23.07
C ALA A 187 -23.73 -13.09 21.82
N ASP A 188 -24.14 -11.82 21.98
CA ASP A 188 -24.54 -10.98 20.85
C ASP A 188 -23.32 -10.63 19.93
N LEU A 189 -22.18 -10.32 20.53
CA LEU A 189 -20.93 -10.06 19.79
C LEU A 189 -20.50 -11.30 19.01
N ALA A 190 -20.57 -12.49 19.60
CA ALA A 190 -20.29 -13.74 18.93
C ALA A 190 -21.24 -13.98 17.75
N LEU A 191 -22.54 -13.71 17.94
CA LEU A 191 -23.53 -13.85 16.85
C LEU A 191 -23.23 -12.90 15.68
N ARG A 192 -22.86 -11.65 15.97
CA ARG A 192 -22.48 -10.66 14.94
C ARG A 192 -21.17 -11.05 14.24
N LEU A 193 -20.22 -11.65 14.97
CA LEU A 193 -18.93 -12.10 14.40
C LEU A 193 -19.12 -13.32 13.49
N ARG A 194 -20.19 -14.10 13.64
CA ARG A 194 -20.44 -15.37 12.93
C ARG A 194 -20.41 -15.25 11.41
N LYS A 195 -20.75 -14.08 10.86
CA LYS A 195 -20.64 -13.88 9.39
C LYS A 195 -19.20 -13.97 8.88
N TYR A 196 -18.20 -13.75 9.74
CA TYR A 196 -16.76 -13.80 9.43
C TYR A 196 -16.09 -15.13 9.80
N THR A 197 -16.77 -15.99 10.53
CA THR A 197 -16.24 -17.29 11.00
C THR A 197 -16.90 -18.48 10.30
N GLN A 198 -18.21 -18.44 10.09
CA GLN A 198 -19.02 -19.53 9.53
C GLN A 198 -19.92 -19.06 8.38
N GLY A 199 -20.14 -17.74 8.24
CA GLY A 199 -21.01 -17.14 7.25
C GLY A 199 -20.31 -16.81 5.93
N THR A 200 -20.90 -15.88 5.20
CA THR A 200 -20.47 -15.49 3.84
C THR A 200 -18.99 -15.06 3.75
N PHE A 201 -18.45 -14.47 4.82
CA PHE A 201 -17.10 -13.88 4.84
C PHE A 201 -16.04 -14.75 5.55
N ALA A 202 -16.41 -15.95 5.98
CA ALA A 202 -15.51 -16.86 6.72
C ALA A 202 -14.20 -17.16 5.97
N GLY A 203 -14.26 -17.22 4.65
CA GLY A 203 -13.12 -17.54 3.81
C GLY A 203 -11.96 -16.53 3.85
N LEU A 204 -12.15 -15.31 4.38
CA LEU A 204 -11.11 -14.27 4.38
C LEU A 204 -10.28 -14.25 5.67
N PHE A 205 -10.91 -14.48 6.85
CA PHE A 205 -10.31 -14.14 8.14
C PHE A 205 -10.16 -15.34 9.09
N ASN A 206 -10.73 -16.50 8.73
CA ASN A 206 -10.80 -17.67 9.61
C ASN A 206 -9.88 -18.81 9.17
N SER A 207 -8.65 -18.50 8.82
CA SER A 207 -7.63 -19.47 8.40
C SER A 207 -6.23 -18.98 8.74
N PRO A 208 -5.27 -19.89 8.95
CA PRO A 208 -3.86 -19.49 9.06
C PRO A 208 -3.36 -18.77 7.80
N THR A 209 -2.39 -17.88 7.99
CA THR A 209 -1.74 -17.17 6.87
C THR A 209 -0.95 -18.14 6.00
N ASN A 210 -1.18 -18.07 4.69
CA ASN A 210 -0.46 -18.86 3.70
C ASN A 210 0.28 -18.02 2.65
N VAL A 211 0.16 -16.69 2.72
CA VAL A 211 0.88 -15.76 1.84
C VAL A 211 2.28 -15.45 2.37
N LYS A 212 3.20 -15.13 1.47
CA LYS A 212 4.58 -14.76 1.80
C LYS A 212 4.97 -13.46 1.12
N MET A 213 5.84 -12.70 1.78
CA MET A 213 6.44 -11.47 1.26
C MET A 213 7.95 -11.67 1.09
N ASP A 214 8.34 -12.60 0.23
CA ASP A 214 9.72 -12.99 -0.05
C ASP A 214 10.25 -12.49 -1.40
N ASN A 215 9.45 -11.70 -2.12
CA ASN A 215 9.84 -11.06 -3.37
C ASN A 215 10.09 -9.55 -3.18
N GLN A 216 10.91 -8.97 -4.07
CA GLN A 216 11.23 -7.54 -4.04
C GLN A 216 10.00 -6.65 -4.34
N LEU A 217 9.08 -7.12 -5.18
CA LEU A 217 7.77 -6.51 -5.40
C LEU A 217 6.68 -7.48 -4.99
N VAL A 218 5.83 -7.06 -4.05
CA VAL A 218 4.62 -7.79 -3.64
C VAL A 218 3.42 -6.88 -3.78
N CYS A 219 2.43 -7.31 -4.55
CA CYS A 219 1.20 -6.57 -4.80
C CYS A 219 -0.01 -7.33 -4.24
N PHE A 220 -0.77 -6.70 -3.34
CA PHE A 220 -2.03 -7.22 -2.81
C PHE A 220 -3.20 -6.57 -3.55
N SER A 221 -3.92 -7.35 -4.35
CA SER A 221 -5.16 -6.91 -4.98
C SER A 221 -6.36 -7.20 -4.09
N VAL A 222 -7.23 -6.23 -3.92
CA VAL A 222 -8.50 -6.33 -3.22
C VAL A 222 -9.69 -5.97 -4.13
N ARG A 223 -9.47 -5.92 -5.44
CA ARG A 223 -10.47 -5.53 -6.44
C ARG A 223 -11.73 -6.39 -6.41
N ASP A 224 -11.55 -7.69 -6.24
CA ASP A 224 -12.65 -8.67 -6.28
C ASP A 224 -13.44 -8.75 -4.97
N LEU A 225 -13.15 -7.84 -4.01
CA LEU A 225 -13.91 -7.71 -2.76
C LEU A 225 -15.04 -6.70 -2.92
N GLU A 226 -16.16 -7.01 -2.28
CA GLU A 226 -17.27 -6.10 -2.06
C GLU A 226 -16.82 -4.84 -1.32
N ASP A 227 -17.41 -3.68 -1.60
CA ASP A 227 -17.03 -2.40 -0.99
C ASP A 227 -17.07 -2.44 0.55
N GLU A 228 -18.01 -3.19 1.14
CA GLU A 228 -18.13 -3.40 2.59
C GLU A 228 -16.89 -4.10 3.18
N LEU A 229 -16.26 -5.00 2.43
CA LEU A 229 -15.13 -5.80 2.89
C LEU A 229 -13.77 -5.16 2.63
N ARG A 230 -13.67 -4.27 1.65
CA ARG A 230 -12.39 -3.64 1.28
C ARG A 230 -11.68 -2.95 2.43
N PRO A 231 -12.33 -2.09 3.26
CA PRO A 231 -11.65 -1.45 4.39
C PRO A 231 -11.13 -2.47 5.42
N ILE A 232 -11.91 -3.52 5.69
CA ILE A 232 -11.56 -4.59 6.65
C ILE A 232 -10.36 -5.39 6.12
N ALA A 233 -10.39 -5.78 4.84
CA ALA A 233 -9.32 -6.53 4.20
C ALA A 233 -8.03 -5.70 4.11
N ILE A 234 -8.11 -4.43 3.69
CA ILE A 234 -6.95 -3.53 3.61
C ILE A 234 -6.35 -3.34 5.00
N TYR A 235 -7.17 -3.14 6.03
CA TYR A 235 -6.70 -3.04 7.42
C TYR A 235 -5.92 -4.29 7.84
N ASN A 236 -6.44 -5.49 7.54
CA ASN A 236 -5.78 -6.75 7.84
C ASN A 236 -4.46 -6.92 7.06
N ILE A 237 -4.46 -6.60 5.76
CA ILE A 237 -3.26 -6.63 4.92
C ILE A 237 -2.19 -5.68 5.46
N VAL A 238 -2.55 -4.43 5.81
CA VAL A 238 -1.60 -3.46 6.39
C VAL A 238 -1.05 -3.95 7.73
N ASN A 239 -1.88 -4.60 8.57
CA ASN A 239 -1.40 -5.20 9.81
C ASN A 239 -0.38 -6.31 9.55
N TYR A 240 -0.66 -7.20 8.60
CA TYR A 240 0.28 -8.24 8.19
C TYR A 240 1.60 -7.65 7.67
N ILE A 241 1.53 -6.68 6.77
CA ILE A 241 2.71 -5.95 6.26
C ILE A 241 3.50 -5.34 7.41
N TRP A 242 2.81 -4.69 8.34
CA TRP A 242 3.44 -4.06 9.51
C TRP A 242 4.16 -5.06 10.41
N ASN A 243 3.60 -6.25 10.59
CA ASN A 243 4.25 -7.33 11.34
C ASN A 243 5.53 -7.80 10.65
N VAL A 244 5.50 -7.97 9.32
CA VAL A 244 6.70 -8.34 8.53
C VAL A 244 7.75 -7.23 8.54
N VAL A 245 7.36 -5.97 8.37
CA VAL A 245 8.28 -4.83 8.38
C VAL A 245 9.03 -4.70 9.70
N ARG A 246 8.35 -4.94 10.83
CA ARG A 246 8.97 -4.87 12.15
C ARG A 246 9.96 -5.99 12.44
N SER A 247 9.85 -7.11 11.75
CA SER A 247 10.73 -8.26 11.98
C SER A 247 12.14 -8.09 11.41
N GLU A 248 12.30 -7.26 10.38
CA GLU A 248 13.57 -7.11 9.69
C GLU A 248 13.75 -5.67 9.15
N LEU A 249 14.89 -5.07 9.42
CA LEU A 249 15.22 -3.70 8.98
C LEU A 249 15.72 -3.72 7.52
N LYS A 250 14.84 -3.34 6.60
CA LYS A 250 15.14 -3.21 5.16
C LYS A 250 14.55 -1.92 4.60
N LYS A 251 15.16 -1.42 3.53
CA LYS A 251 14.63 -0.28 2.78
C LYS A 251 13.37 -0.69 2.03
N ARG A 252 12.19 -0.23 2.50
CA ARG A 252 10.88 -0.62 1.96
C ARG A 252 10.02 0.58 1.63
N ILE A 253 9.17 0.42 0.63
CA ILE A 253 8.11 1.36 0.28
C ILE A 253 6.78 0.61 0.32
N LEU A 254 5.84 1.10 1.11
CA LEU A 254 4.45 0.66 1.10
C LEU A 254 3.62 1.68 0.31
N VAL A 255 3.04 1.25 -0.79
CA VAL A 255 2.10 2.05 -1.60
C VAL A 255 0.68 1.62 -1.26
N ILE A 256 -0.14 2.56 -0.85
CA ILE A 256 -1.58 2.37 -0.60
C ILE A 256 -2.33 3.19 -1.62
N ASP A 257 -2.83 2.54 -2.66
CA ASP A 257 -3.66 3.21 -3.65
C ASP A 257 -5.09 3.35 -3.15
N GLU A 258 -5.79 4.39 -3.59
CA GLU A 258 -7.12 4.80 -3.15
C GLU A 258 -7.26 4.84 -1.61
N ALA A 259 -6.29 5.48 -0.95
CA ALA A 259 -6.19 5.52 0.52
C ALA A 259 -7.40 6.18 1.21
N TRP A 260 -8.27 6.87 0.48
CA TRP A 260 -9.50 7.46 1.01
C TRP A 260 -10.44 6.40 1.62
N TRP A 261 -10.45 5.15 1.14
CA TRP A 261 -11.19 4.06 1.73
C TRP A 261 -10.87 3.86 3.23
N LEU A 262 -9.61 4.05 3.59
CA LEU A 262 -9.18 3.90 4.98
C LEU A 262 -9.52 5.12 5.84
N MET A 263 -9.82 6.27 5.21
CA MET A 263 -10.19 7.49 5.94
C MET A 263 -11.70 7.53 6.30
N GLN A 264 -12.52 6.67 5.71
CA GLN A 264 -13.95 6.59 5.99
C GLN A 264 -14.28 6.09 7.40
N HIS A 265 -13.38 5.31 8.00
CA HIS A 265 -13.55 4.74 9.33
C HIS A 265 -12.45 5.23 10.27
N GLU A 266 -12.83 5.68 11.46
CA GLU A 266 -11.88 6.25 12.41
C GLU A 266 -10.76 5.27 12.81
N ASP A 267 -11.08 4.00 13.06
CA ASP A 267 -10.11 2.99 13.47
C ASP A 267 -9.06 2.72 12.39
N SER A 268 -9.46 2.63 11.11
CA SER A 268 -8.52 2.46 10.00
C SER A 268 -7.67 3.71 9.74
N ALA A 269 -8.28 4.90 9.79
CA ALA A 269 -7.56 6.16 9.65
C ALA A 269 -6.52 6.36 10.75
N LYS A 270 -6.88 6.07 12.01
CA LYS A 270 -6.00 6.11 13.17
C LYS A 270 -4.85 5.11 13.05
N PHE A 271 -5.13 3.91 12.54
CA PHE A 271 -4.11 2.88 12.34
C PHE A 271 -3.06 3.30 11.29
N ILE A 272 -3.50 3.78 10.12
CA ILE A 272 -2.59 4.29 9.07
C ILE A 272 -1.78 5.49 9.56
N TYR A 273 -2.42 6.42 10.26
CA TYR A 273 -1.71 7.54 10.87
C TYR A 273 -0.62 7.09 11.86
N ALA A 274 -0.94 6.12 12.72
CA ALA A 274 0.04 5.57 13.67
C ALA A 274 1.21 4.88 12.94
N LEU A 275 0.93 4.19 11.84
CA LEU A 275 1.93 3.56 10.98
C LEU A 275 2.83 4.61 10.33
N VAL A 276 2.27 5.64 9.69
CA VAL A 276 3.01 6.75 9.05
C VAL A 276 3.95 7.47 10.04
N LYS A 277 3.52 7.62 11.29
CA LYS A 277 4.38 8.22 12.35
C LYS A 277 5.55 7.34 12.78
N ARG A 278 5.42 6.01 12.69
CA ARG A 278 6.38 5.05 13.25
C ARG A 278 7.28 4.42 12.19
N CYS A 279 6.84 4.37 10.93
CA CYS A 279 7.48 3.65 9.83
C CYS A 279 8.96 4.02 9.62
N ARG A 280 9.34 5.30 9.84
CA ARG A 280 10.72 5.77 9.73
C ARG A 280 11.71 4.93 10.55
N LYS A 281 11.32 4.46 11.75
CA LYS A 281 12.18 3.65 12.64
C LYS A 281 12.50 2.28 12.05
N TYR A 282 11.71 1.83 11.07
CA TYR A 282 11.82 0.53 10.42
C TYR A 282 12.27 0.64 8.97
N TYR A 283 12.81 1.81 8.58
CA TYR A 283 13.29 2.10 7.22
C TYR A 283 12.21 1.90 6.16
N LEU A 284 10.96 2.16 6.54
CA LEU A 284 9.78 2.10 5.69
C LEU A 284 9.35 3.52 5.31
N GLY A 285 9.06 3.74 4.02
CA GLY A 285 8.33 4.89 3.51
C GLY A 285 6.91 4.48 3.12
N VAL A 286 5.91 5.24 3.52
CA VAL A 286 4.52 5.00 3.15
C VAL A 286 4.10 6.03 2.11
N THR A 287 3.58 5.55 0.97
CA THR A 287 3.00 6.40 -0.09
C THR A 287 1.48 6.20 -0.07
N THR A 288 0.73 7.23 0.27
CA THR A 288 -0.72 7.25 0.21
C THR A 288 -1.18 8.01 -1.02
N ILE A 289 -2.06 7.40 -1.82
CA ILE A 289 -2.52 7.94 -3.09
C ILE A 289 -4.04 8.08 -3.02
N THR A 290 -4.58 9.20 -3.48
CA THR A 290 -6.02 9.40 -3.54
C THR A 290 -6.43 10.31 -4.69
N GLN A 291 -7.59 10.03 -5.25
CA GLN A 291 -8.32 10.92 -6.17
C GLN A 291 -9.31 11.79 -5.42
N ASP A 292 -9.81 11.32 -4.28
CA ASP A 292 -10.72 12.07 -3.44
C ASP A 292 -9.96 12.89 -2.40
N VAL A 293 -9.61 14.12 -2.80
CA VAL A 293 -8.89 15.06 -1.96
C VAL A 293 -9.75 15.52 -0.77
N ASN A 294 -11.07 15.68 -0.98
CA ASN A 294 -11.96 16.19 0.05
C ASN A 294 -12.09 15.17 1.19
N ASP A 295 -12.42 13.91 0.87
CA ASP A 295 -12.57 12.87 1.88
C ASP A 295 -11.28 12.65 2.66
N PHE A 296 -10.13 12.71 1.99
CA PHE A 296 -8.85 12.56 2.64
C PHE A 296 -8.50 13.76 3.55
N LEU A 297 -8.62 14.99 3.07
CA LEU A 297 -8.18 16.18 3.79
C LEU A 297 -9.19 16.71 4.83
N THR A 298 -10.46 16.33 4.80
CA THR A 298 -11.41 16.64 5.88
C THR A 298 -11.20 15.77 7.11
N SER A 299 -10.62 14.59 6.95
CA SER A 299 -10.21 13.76 8.08
C SER A 299 -9.03 14.39 8.83
N PRO A 300 -9.08 14.53 10.17
CA PRO A 300 -7.94 14.99 10.97
C PRO A 300 -6.73 14.06 10.85
N TYR A 301 -6.95 12.79 10.60
CA TYR A 301 -5.89 11.80 10.36
C TYR A 301 -5.25 11.99 8.98
N GLY A 302 -6.05 12.29 7.95
CA GLY A 302 -5.55 12.58 6.61
C GLY A 302 -4.66 13.84 6.58
N GLN A 303 -5.09 14.92 7.22
CA GLN A 303 -4.26 16.14 7.40
C GLN A 303 -2.95 15.81 8.14
N ALA A 304 -3.02 14.99 9.18
CA ALA A 304 -1.84 14.58 9.93
C ALA A 304 -0.89 13.68 9.11
N ILE A 305 -1.41 12.84 8.19
CA ILE A 305 -0.60 12.06 7.25
C ILE A 305 0.12 12.99 6.27
N VAL A 306 -0.56 14.00 5.69
CA VAL A 306 0.07 15.01 4.83
C VAL A 306 1.23 15.70 5.54
N ASN A 307 1.02 16.16 6.79
CA ASN A 307 2.05 16.83 7.59
C ASN A 307 3.23 15.92 7.96
N ASN A 308 3.06 14.59 7.94
CA ASN A 308 4.09 13.60 8.17
C ASN A 308 4.64 12.98 6.87
N SER A 309 4.39 13.61 5.72
CA SER A 309 4.88 13.17 4.42
C SER A 309 5.83 14.22 3.86
N ALA A 310 7.13 13.87 3.83
CA ALA A 310 8.16 14.77 3.33
C ALA A 310 8.12 14.91 1.80
N LEU A 311 7.53 13.92 1.11
CA LEU A 311 7.24 13.96 -0.31
C LEU A 311 5.78 14.24 -0.56
N GLN A 312 5.47 15.14 -1.50
CA GLN A 312 4.10 15.42 -1.88
C GLN A 312 4.05 15.65 -3.40
N LEU A 313 3.26 14.86 -4.10
CA LEU A 313 3.06 14.99 -5.54
C LEU A 313 1.63 15.45 -5.80
N LEU A 314 1.48 16.67 -6.28
CA LEU A 314 0.21 17.25 -6.68
C LEU A 314 0.17 17.29 -8.20
N LEU A 315 -0.56 16.37 -8.83
CA LEU A 315 -0.86 16.41 -10.26
C LEU A 315 -2.10 17.27 -10.50
N LYS A 316 -2.66 17.24 -11.71
CA LYS A 316 -3.85 18.01 -12.07
C LYS A 316 -4.95 17.87 -11.01
N GLN A 317 -5.56 19.00 -10.63
CA GLN A 317 -6.62 19.08 -9.64
C GLN A 317 -7.94 19.54 -10.27
N SER A 318 -9.06 19.16 -9.65
CA SER A 318 -10.38 19.63 -10.06
C SER A 318 -10.66 21.04 -9.50
N PRO A 319 -11.49 21.84 -10.18
CA PRO A 319 -11.94 23.13 -9.64
C PRO A 319 -12.64 23.03 -8.28
N ALA A 320 -13.29 21.89 -7.99
CA ALA A 320 -13.98 21.66 -6.72
C ALA A 320 -13.01 21.43 -5.53
N ALA A 321 -11.84 20.83 -5.78
CA ALA A 321 -10.86 20.51 -4.73
C ALA A 321 -9.76 21.57 -4.58
N ILE A 322 -9.52 22.40 -5.59
CA ILE A 322 -8.33 23.24 -5.69
C ILE A 322 -8.18 24.25 -4.53
N GLU A 323 -9.28 24.79 -4.00
CA GLU A 323 -9.23 25.72 -2.87
C GLU A 323 -8.72 25.05 -1.60
N LEU A 324 -9.18 23.81 -1.35
CA LEU A 324 -8.73 23.01 -0.22
C LEU A 324 -7.26 22.63 -0.39
N VAL A 325 -6.85 22.22 -1.59
CA VAL A 325 -5.46 21.91 -1.92
C VAL A 325 -4.58 23.15 -1.73
N GLN A 326 -4.97 24.30 -2.29
CA GLN A 326 -4.22 25.54 -2.14
C GLN A 326 -4.00 25.89 -0.66
N LYS A 327 -5.03 25.77 0.16
CA LYS A 327 -4.96 26.07 1.59
C LYS A 327 -4.06 25.08 2.33
N THR A 328 -4.19 23.78 2.04
CA THR A 328 -3.46 22.71 2.75
C THR A 328 -1.96 22.74 2.43
N PHE A 329 -1.61 22.96 1.17
CA PHE A 329 -0.21 22.96 0.70
C PHE A 329 0.40 24.36 0.60
N VAL A 330 -0.35 25.39 1.03
CA VAL A 330 0.09 26.80 1.05
C VAL A 330 0.58 27.26 -0.33
N LEU A 331 -0.18 26.92 -1.38
CA LEU A 331 0.18 27.24 -2.77
C LEU A 331 -0.08 28.71 -3.11
N THR A 332 0.78 29.27 -3.94
CA THR A 332 0.58 30.57 -4.56
C THR A 332 -0.57 30.52 -5.59
N GLN A 333 -1.08 31.70 -6.00
CA GLN A 333 -2.09 31.74 -7.06
C GLN A 333 -1.58 31.18 -8.39
N GLY A 334 -0.30 31.39 -8.73
CA GLY A 334 0.31 30.83 -9.94
C GLY A 334 0.33 29.31 -9.91
N GLU A 335 0.69 28.70 -8.78
CA GLU A 335 0.70 27.25 -8.60
C GLU A 335 -0.70 26.64 -8.62
N LYS A 336 -1.68 27.34 -8.06
CA LYS A 336 -3.09 26.95 -8.16
C LYS A 336 -3.53 26.85 -9.62
N TYR A 337 -3.27 27.89 -10.44
CA TYR A 337 -3.59 27.86 -11.86
C TYR A 337 -2.81 26.77 -12.61
N LEU A 338 -1.54 26.58 -12.26
CA LEU A 338 -0.74 25.49 -12.84
C LEU A 338 -1.43 24.13 -12.62
N LEU A 339 -1.90 23.82 -11.41
CA LEU A 339 -2.56 22.56 -11.10
C LEU A 339 -3.92 22.38 -11.78
N LEU A 340 -4.61 23.47 -12.12
CA LEU A 340 -5.88 23.42 -12.88
C LEU A 340 -5.65 23.13 -14.37
N GLU A 341 -4.56 23.66 -14.94
CA GLU A 341 -4.33 23.69 -16.38
C GLU A 341 -3.27 22.68 -16.86
N CYS A 342 -2.48 22.08 -15.94
CA CYS A 342 -1.40 21.17 -16.31
C CYS A 342 -1.92 19.94 -17.06
N GLY A 343 -1.04 19.37 -17.92
CA GLY A 343 -1.28 18.15 -18.66
C GLY A 343 -1.13 16.89 -17.82
N VAL A 344 -1.32 15.75 -18.46
CA VAL A 344 -1.10 14.43 -17.84
C VAL A 344 0.36 14.26 -17.41
N GLY A 345 0.60 13.81 -16.18
CA GLY A 345 1.93 13.64 -15.61
C GLY A 345 2.64 14.96 -15.26
N GLU A 346 1.92 16.08 -15.27
CA GLU A 346 2.45 17.37 -14.87
C GLU A 346 1.82 17.85 -13.56
N GLY A 347 2.59 18.62 -12.78
CA GLY A 347 2.12 19.09 -11.48
C GLY A 347 3.17 19.79 -10.65
N ILE A 348 3.05 19.70 -9.33
CA ILE A 348 4.01 20.25 -8.36
C ILE A 348 4.51 19.11 -7.49
N PHE A 349 5.82 19.07 -7.33
CA PHE A 349 6.52 18.07 -6.53
C PHE A 349 7.25 18.72 -5.37
N PHE A 350 6.93 18.29 -4.15
CA PHE A 350 7.56 18.71 -2.90
C PHE A 350 8.53 17.66 -2.40
N ALA A 351 9.69 18.09 -1.95
CA ALA A 351 10.67 17.29 -1.23
C ALA A 351 11.20 18.07 -0.02
N GLY A 352 10.67 17.76 1.15
CA GLY A 352 10.90 18.52 2.36
C GLY A 352 10.34 19.95 2.25
N SER A 353 11.21 20.97 2.41
CA SER A 353 10.82 22.38 2.31
C SER A 353 10.89 22.95 0.89
N LYS A 354 11.36 22.17 -0.08
CA LYS A 354 11.53 22.59 -1.46
C LYS A 354 10.43 22.02 -2.34
N HIS A 355 10.00 22.77 -3.36
CA HIS A 355 9.08 22.26 -4.37
C HIS A 355 9.38 22.84 -5.75
N VAL A 356 8.99 22.12 -6.78
CA VAL A 356 9.20 22.48 -8.18
C VAL A 356 8.01 22.04 -9.04
N ALA A 357 7.79 22.72 -10.15
CA ALA A 357 6.89 22.24 -11.18
C ALA A 357 7.52 21.06 -11.90
N ILE A 358 6.84 19.91 -11.88
CA ILE A 358 7.35 18.63 -12.42
C ILE A 358 6.61 18.25 -13.71
N LYS A 359 7.36 17.58 -14.60
CA LYS A 359 6.82 16.72 -15.64
C LYS A 359 7.41 15.31 -15.46
N VAL A 360 6.56 14.35 -15.19
CA VAL A 360 6.95 12.93 -15.11
C VAL A 360 7.29 12.44 -16.52
N VAL A 361 8.46 11.82 -16.67
CA VAL A 361 8.94 11.30 -17.95
C VAL A 361 9.52 9.91 -17.76
N ALA A 362 9.14 8.98 -18.64
CA ALA A 362 9.69 7.64 -18.73
C ALA A 362 10.49 7.48 -20.02
N SER A 363 11.45 6.57 -20.03
CA SER A 363 12.03 6.05 -21.25
C SER A 363 11.04 5.15 -21.98
N TYR A 364 11.28 4.85 -23.25
CA TYR A 364 10.42 3.95 -24.01
C TYR A 364 10.26 2.57 -23.32
N THR A 365 11.36 2.01 -22.83
CA THR A 365 11.32 0.71 -22.15
C THR A 365 10.52 0.76 -20.83
N GLU A 366 10.71 1.81 -20.04
CA GLU A 366 9.92 2.01 -18.81
C GLU A 366 8.43 2.15 -19.12
N ASP A 367 8.08 2.89 -20.18
CA ASP A 367 6.70 3.11 -20.61
C ASP A 367 5.99 1.78 -20.92
N GLN A 368 6.65 0.87 -21.64
CA GLN A 368 6.12 -0.48 -21.93
C GLN A 368 5.85 -1.31 -20.67
N LEU A 369 6.65 -1.13 -19.61
CA LEU A 369 6.50 -1.87 -18.35
C LEU A 369 5.40 -1.31 -17.43
N ILE A 370 5.15 0.00 -17.51
CA ILE A 370 4.24 0.71 -16.57
C ILE A 370 2.90 1.11 -17.20
N THR A 371 2.72 0.93 -18.51
CA THR A 371 1.50 1.34 -19.20
C THR A 371 0.25 0.76 -18.55
N SER A 372 -0.84 1.53 -18.59
CA SER A 372 -2.21 1.09 -18.27
C SER A 372 -3.15 1.31 -19.46
N ASP A 373 -2.64 1.75 -20.63
CA ASP A 373 -3.48 1.91 -21.81
C ASP A 373 -3.92 0.54 -22.33
N PRO A 374 -5.23 0.26 -22.37
CA PRO A 374 -5.72 -1.03 -22.82
C PRO A 374 -5.30 -1.40 -24.25
N ARG A 375 -5.07 -0.41 -25.12
CA ARG A 375 -4.61 -0.65 -26.50
C ARG A 375 -3.18 -1.14 -26.51
N GLN A 376 -2.29 -0.44 -25.79
CA GLN A 376 -0.89 -0.86 -25.67
C GLN A 376 -0.77 -2.23 -24.98
N LEU A 377 -1.57 -2.50 -23.95
CA LEU A 377 -1.59 -3.82 -23.29
C LEU A 377 -2.00 -4.94 -24.25
N LEU A 378 -2.99 -4.71 -25.12
CA LEU A 378 -3.41 -5.67 -26.14
C LEU A 378 -2.29 -5.90 -27.19
N GLU A 379 -1.61 -4.84 -27.63
CA GLU A 379 -0.47 -4.93 -28.54
C GLU A 379 0.67 -5.75 -27.93
N ILE A 380 1.06 -5.46 -26.70
CA ILE A 380 2.08 -6.21 -25.94
C ILE A 380 1.69 -7.69 -25.79
N GLU A 381 0.44 -7.99 -25.49
CA GLU A 381 -0.03 -9.37 -25.40
C GLU A 381 0.00 -10.11 -26.73
N GLN A 382 -0.33 -9.44 -27.84
CA GLN A 382 -0.24 -10.02 -29.17
C GLN A 382 1.20 -10.32 -29.55
N GLU A 383 2.12 -9.38 -29.36
CA GLU A 383 3.55 -9.56 -29.61
C GLU A 383 4.12 -10.72 -28.80
N LYS A 384 3.75 -10.84 -27.52
CA LYS A 384 4.16 -11.98 -26.67
C LYS A 384 3.65 -13.32 -27.20
N LYS A 385 2.40 -13.39 -27.67
CA LYS A 385 1.82 -14.61 -28.24
C LYS A 385 2.50 -14.98 -29.55
N GLU A 386 2.76 -14.01 -30.43
CA GLU A 386 3.48 -14.23 -31.68
C GLU A 386 4.92 -14.71 -31.45
N PHE A 387 5.61 -14.09 -30.47
CA PHE A 387 6.96 -14.51 -30.10
C PHE A 387 6.97 -15.94 -29.55
N ALA A 388 6.03 -16.29 -28.66
CA ALA A 388 5.91 -17.65 -28.11
C ALA A 388 5.58 -18.68 -29.21
N SER A 389 4.70 -18.34 -30.17
CA SER A 389 4.36 -19.23 -31.27
C SER A 389 5.55 -19.45 -32.22
N ASN A 390 6.35 -18.41 -32.47
CA ASN A 390 7.54 -18.49 -33.30
C ASN A 390 8.66 -19.30 -32.66
N MET A 391 8.81 -19.24 -31.34
CA MET A 391 9.75 -20.09 -30.60
C MET A 391 9.35 -21.57 -30.71
N LEU A 392 8.08 -21.90 -30.49
CA LEU A 392 7.59 -23.28 -30.58
C LEU A 392 7.71 -23.83 -32.02
N SER A 393 7.44 -23.02 -33.03
CA SER A 393 7.62 -23.43 -34.45
C SER A 393 9.09 -23.52 -34.89
N GLY A 394 10.00 -22.81 -34.19
CA GLY A 394 11.44 -22.88 -34.43
C GLY A 394 12.09 -24.15 -33.86
N GLU A 395 11.59 -24.65 -32.71
CA GLU A 395 12.05 -25.91 -32.11
C GLU A 395 11.60 -27.13 -32.93
N GLU A 396 10.40 -27.12 -33.51
CA GLU A 396 9.95 -28.20 -34.41
C GLU A 396 10.78 -28.31 -35.71
N SER A 397 11.44 -27.24 -36.17
CA SER A 397 12.26 -27.25 -37.37
C SER A 397 13.72 -27.73 -37.14
N GLU A 398 14.19 -27.83 -35.91
CA GLU A 398 15.52 -28.38 -35.60
C GLU A 398 15.50 -29.88 -35.28
N GLU A 399 14.35 -30.50 -35.00
CA GLU A 399 14.23 -31.95 -34.77
C GLU A 399 14.09 -32.82 -36.04
N GLU A 400 13.80 -32.22 -37.21
CA GLU A 400 13.63 -32.93 -38.50
C GLU A 400 14.84 -32.83 -39.45
N ALA A 401 16.05 -32.82 -38.96
CA ALA A 401 17.20 -33.04 -39.83
C ALA A 401 17.46 -34.55 -40.06
N PRO A 402 17.25 -35.09 -41.28
CA PRO A 402 17.48 -36.53 -41.52
C PRO A 402 18.94 -36.83 -41.42
N LEU A 403 19.28 -37.85 -40.61
CA LEU A 403 20.58 -38.51 -40.62
C LEU A 403 20.78 -39.14 -42.01
N GLU A 404 21.46 -38.46 -42.91
CA GLU A 404 21.99 -39.11 -44.14
C GLU A 404 22.97 -40.20 -43.77
N ALA A 405 22.57 -41.44 -44.06
CA ALA A 405 23.39 -42.62 -43.98
C ALA A 405 24.49 -42.50 -45.05
N GLY A 406 25.72 -42.23 -44.63
CA GLY A 406 26.92 -42.35 -45.48
C GLY A 406 27.27 -43.82 -45.68
N ASN A 407 27.35 -44.24 -46.95
CA ASN A 407 28.02 -45.43 -47.40
C ASN A 407 29.55 -45.31 -47.29
#